data_83f265b447de300ae729546831216c31
#
_entry.id   83f265b447de300ae729546831216c31
#
_cell.length_a   1.000
_cell.length_b   1.000
_cell.length_c   1.000
_cell.angle_alpha   90.00
_cell.angle_beta   90.00
_cell.angle_gamma   90.00
#
_symmetry.space_group_name_H-M   'P 1'
#
loop_
_entity.id
_entity.type
_entity.pdbx_description
1 polymer ?
#
loop_
_entity_poly.entity_id
_entity_poly.type
_entity_poly.pdbx_seq_one_letter_code
_entity_poly.pdbx_strand_id
1 'polypeptide(L)'
;MAHLLWYGFLPNHSELHRLAQSFKKYRFLDADTKQLLHQLPRELDIMSAVRTAISSLGHRYQAWPPTEEDTLKLTAMVPTVIAYHYRRQKGWNVIEPHPELDHISNYLYMLNGEVPGEALVKALSAYFILTMEHGMNASTFSARVVLSTQSDMVSAICAAIGAMKGPLHGGAPSEVVNMLNEIGSKERAETWIRNHLENGHRLMGFGHRVYKTRDPRAEALKEVIQKMDAKDPWLDLASYVEDLAIK
;
A
#
# COMPACT_ATOMS: atom_id res chain seq x y z
N MET A 1 2.89 12.61 8.58
CA MET A 1 3.56 11.34 9.00
C MET A 1 4.89 11.10 8.29
N ALA A 2 5.00 11.06 6.95
CA ALA A 2 6.30 10.84 6.29
C ALA A 2 7.41 11.75 6.83
N HIS A 3 7.13 13.05 6.99
CA HIS A 3 8.08 14.00 7.60
C HIS A 3 8.51 13.58 9.01
N LEU A 4 7.58 13.16 9.85
CA LEU A 4 7.89 12.69 11.20
C LEU A 4 8.80 11.46 11.17
N LEU A 5 8.56 10.51 10.25
CA LEU A 5 9.39 9.31 10.13
C LEU A 5 10.80 9.60 9.61
N TRP A 6 10.94 10.59 8.72
CA TRP A 6 12.23 10.91 8.11
C TRP A 6 13.07 11.88 8.95
N TYR A 7 12.42 12.84 9.65
CA TYR A 7 13.11 13.93 10.36
C TYR A 7 12.93 13.89 11.89
N GLY A 8 12.07 13.01 12.42
CA GLY A 8 11.83 12.85 13.86
C GLY A 8 10.87 13.87 14.48
N PHE A 9 10.29 14.78 13.69
CA PHE A 9 9.33 15.79 14.18
C PHE A 9 8.24 16.09 13.16
N LEU A 10 7.12 16.66 13.62
CA LEU A 10 6.04 17.09 12.73
C LEU A 10 6.41 18.38 12.00
N PRO A 11 6.08 18.51 10.71
CA PRO A 11 6.43 19.69 9.94
C PRO A 11 5.63 20.92 10.37
N ASN A 12 6.24 22.08 10.30
CA ASN A 12 5.53 23.34 10.26
C ASN A 12 4.88 23.55 8.86
N HIS A 13 4.09 24.62 8.69
CA HIS A 13 3.40 24.90 7.43
C HIS A 13 4.34 25.02 6.21
N SER A 14 5.49 25.66 6.37
CA SER A 14 6.48 25.83 5.29
C SER A 14 7.13 24.50 4.90
N GLU A 15 7.48 23.68 5.88
CA GLU A 15 8.06 22.35 5.67
C GLU A 15 7.04 21.40 5.02
N LEU A 16 5.80 21.40 5.50
CA LEU A 16 4.72 20.64 4.89
C LEU A 16 4.47 21.04 3.45
N HIS A 17 4.45 22.35 3.17
CA HIS A 17 4.27 22.87 1.82
C HIS A 17 5.41 22.41 0.89
N ARG A 18 6.67 22.54 1.32
CA ARG A 18 7.83 22.07 0.53
C ARG A 18 7.76 20.58 0.24
N LEU A 19 7.44 19.77 1.25
CA LEU A 19 7.28 18.32 1.08
C LEU A 19 6.17 17.99 0.08
N ALA A 20 5.01 18.64 0.20
CA ALA A 20 3.88 18.45 -0.72
C ALA A 20 4.26 18.83 -2.16
N GLN A 21 5.00 19.94 -2.37
CA GLN A 21 5.48 20.32 -3.69
C GLN A 21 6.49 19.30 -4.26
N SER A 22 7.35 18.75 -3.42
CA SER A 22 8.29 17.70 -3.85
C SER A 22 7.55 16.44 -4.31
N PHE A 23 6.53 15.99 -3.58
CA PHE A 23 5.69 14.90 -4.01
C PHE A 23 4.97 15.18 -5.35
N LYS A 24 4.44 16.39 -5.53
CA LYS A 24 3.81 16.80 -6.80
C LYS A 24 4.81 16.79 -7.95
N LYS A 25 6.04 17.26 -7.72
CA LYS A 25 7.10 17.31 -8.73
C LYS A 25 7.56 15.93 -9.16
N TYR A 26 7.79 15.01 -8.20
CA TYR A 26 8.46 13.74 -8.46
C TYR A 26 7.54 12.56 -8.77
N ARG A 27 6.24 12.73 -8.78
CA ARG A 27 5.28 11.66 -9.07
C ARG A 27 5.12 11.31 -10.55
N PHE A 28 5.63 12.15 -11.47
CA PHE A 28 5.56 11.89 -12.89
C PHE A 28 6.61 10.86 -13.32
N LEU A 29 6.18 9.88 -14.11
CA LEU A 29 7.09 8.89 -14.68
C LEU A 29 7.73 9.43 -15.96
N ASP A 30 9.01 9.16 -16.16
CA ASP A 30 9.69 9.43 -17.41
C ASP A 30 9.26 8.47 -18.53
N ALA A 31 9.67 8.77 -19.75
CA ALA A 31 9.32 8.00 -20.94
C ALA A 31 9.81 6.53 -20.87
N ASP A 32 11.03 6.31 -20.35
CA ASP A 32 11.62 4.98 -20.27
C ASP A 32 10.87 4.10 -19.28
N THR A 33 10.52 4.64 -18.12
CA THR A 33 9.71 3.94 -17.11
C THR A 33 8.31 3.62 -17.65
N LYS A 34 7.68 4.55 -18.36
CA LYS A 34 6.37 4.31 -19.01
C LYS A 34 6.48 3.23 -20.09
N GLN A 35 7.51 3.27 -20.90
CA GLN A 35 7.75 2.27 -21.93
C GLN A 35 7.96 0.88 -21.32
N LEU A 36 8.78 0.79 -20.28
CA LEU A 36 8.97 -0.45 -19.52
C LEU A 36 7.63 -0.99 -19.01
N LEU A 37 6.86 -0.18 -18.31
CA LEU A 37 5.55 -0.57 -17.77
C LEU A 37 4.58 -1.00 -18.89
N HIS A 38 4.66 -0.37 -20.06
CA HIS A 38 3.84 -0.73 -21.21
C HIS A 38 4.21 -2.10 -21.80
N GLN A 39 5.47 -2.52 -21.70
CA GLN A 39 5.94 -3.82 -22.18
C GLN A 39 5.70 -4.96 -21.19
N LEU A 40 5.45 -4.68 -19.91
CA LEU A 40 5.15 -5.73 -18.94
C LEU A 40 3.86 -6.48 -19.31
N PRO A 41 3.79 -7.81 -19.08
CA PRO A 41 2.56 -8.56 -19.21
C PRO A 41 1.42 -7.93 -18.38
N ARG A 42 0.22 -7.86 -18.96
CA ARG A 42 -0.93 -7.25 -18.23
C ARG A 42 -1.35 -8.05 -17.02
N GLU A 43 -1.18 -9.36 -17.04
CA GLU A 43 -1.47 -10.31 -15.96
C GLU A 43 -0.41 -10.33 -14.86
N LEU A 44 0.73 -9.63 -15.04
CA LEU A 44 1.76 -9.54 -14.02
C LEU A 44 1.19 -8.88 -12.75
N ASP A 45 1.36 -9.49 -11.60
CA ASP A 45 0.87 -8.91 -10.34
C ASP A 45 1.50 -7.55 -10.05
N ILE A 46 0.75 -6.66 -9.40
CA ILE A 46 1.12 -5.26 -9.16
C ILE A 46 2.45 -5.15 -8.40
N MET A 47 2.68 -6.00 -7.39
CA MET A 47 3.91 -5.93 -6.60
C MET A 47 5.14 -6.30 -7.44
N SER A 48 5.02 -7.25 -8.35
CA SER A 48 6.08 -7.58 -9.31
C SER A 48 6.31 -6.47 -10.33
N ALA A 49 5.24 -5.83 -10.83
CA ALA A 49 5.36 -4.69 -11.73
C ALA A 49 6.06 -3.50 -11.04
N VAL A 50 5.68 -3.18 -9.81
CA VAL A 50 6.34 -2.13 -9.00
C VAL A 50 7.81 -2.46 -8.78
N ARG A 51 8.13 -3.68 -8.34
CA ARG A 51 9.52 -4.10 -8.12
C ARG A 51 10.35 -3.99 -9.40
N THR A 52 9.81 -4.40 -10.55
CA THR A 52 10.49 -4.32 -11.83
C THR A 52 10.74 -2.88 -12.24
N ALA A 53 9.73 -2.01 -12.13
CA ALA A 53 9.87 -0.59 -12.43
C ALA A 53 10.90 0.09 -11.51
N ILE A 54 10.86 -0.17 -10.21
CA ILE A 54 11.86 0.37 -9.28
C ILE A 54 13.25 -0.16 -9.60
N SER A 55 13.40 -1.47 -9.83
CA SER A 55 14.69 -2.10 -10.15
C SER A 55 15.36 -1.50 -11.39
N SER A 56 14.59 -1.11 -12.40
CA SER A 56 15.13 -0.49 -13.62
C SER A 56 15.79 0.87 -13.37
N LEU A 57 15.52 1.50 -12.24
CA LEU A 57 16.05 2.81 -11.86
C LEU A 57 17.40 2.74 -11.15
N GLY A 58 17.94 1.55 -10.87
CA GLY A 58 19.17 1.36 -10.08
C GLY A 58 20.36 2.18 -10.58
N HIS A 59 20.46 2.36 -11.92
CA HIS A 59 21.53 3.16 -12.52
C HIS A 59 21.45 4.67 -12.18
N ARG A 60 20.30 5.17 -11.69
CA ARG A 60 20.06 6.59 -11.37
C ARG A 60 20.28 6.93 -9.89
N TYR A 61 20.22 5.92 -9.01
CA TYR A 61 20.19 6.08 -7.55
C TYR A 61 21.34 5.30 -6.89
N GLN A 62 22.57 5.59 -7.28
CA GLN A 62 23.78 4.88 -6.82
C GLN A 62 24.52 5.61 -5.69
N ALA A 63 24.01 6.76 -5.23
CA ALA A 63 24.66 7.52 -4.19
C ALA A 63 24.75 6.74 -2.87
N TRP A 64 25.89 6.83 -2.20
CA TRP A 64 26.10 6.33 -0.87
C TRP A 64 26.72 7.43 0.03
N PRO A 65 26.16 7.74 1.19
CA PRO A 65 24.84 7.25 1.65
C PRO A 65 23.69 7.71 0.73
N PRO A 66 22.53 7.00 0.76
CA PRO A 66 21.34 7.40 0.02
C PRO A 66 20.90 8.83 0.36
N THR A 67 20.43 9.57 -0.64
CA THR A 67 19.99 10.96 -0.44
C THR A 67 18.52 11.05 -0.09
N GLU A 68 18.16 12.14 0.61
CA GLU A 68 16.78 12.48 0.90
C GLU A 68 15.96 12.69 -0.38
N GLU A 69 16.55 13.38 -1.35
CA GLU A 69 15.89 13.64 -2.65
C GLU A 69 15.55 12.34 -3.39
N ASP A 70 16.42 11.34 -3.34
CA ASP A 70 16.18 10.04 -3.95
C ASP A 70 15.07 9.28 -3.24
N THR A 71 15.01 9.38 -1.90
CA THR A 71 13.90 8.83 -1.10
C THR A 71 12.57 9.46 -1.51
N LEU A 72 12.52 10.78 -1.65
CA LEU A 72 11.34 11.52 -2.08
C LEU A 72 10.88 11.11 -3.49
N LYS A 73 11.81 11.03 -4.44
CA LYS A 73 11.52 10.63 -5.82
C LYS A 73 10.91 9.23 -5.88
N LEU A 74 11.57 8.26 -5.26
CA LEU A 74 11.11 6.87 -5.26
C LEU A 74 9.75 6.72 -4.55
N THR A 75 9.55 7.39 -3.41
CA THR A 75 8.27 7.36 -2.70
C THR A 75 7.14 8.00 -3.52
N ALA A 76 7.42 9.14 -4.17
CA ALA A 76 6.41 9.89 -4.92
C ALA A 76 5.93 9.15 -6.18
N MET A 77 6.81 8.40 -6.84
CA MET A 77 6.48 7.74 -8.12
C MET A 77 5.75 6.40 -7.95
N VAL A 78 5.89 5.70 -6.82
CA VAL A 78 5.30 4.36 -6.62
C VAL A 78 3.78 4.33 -6.86
N PRO A 79 2.95 5.25 -6.33
CA PRO A 79 1.53 5.28 -6.62
C PRO A 79 1.21 5.43 -8.11
N THR A 80 2.03 6.18 -8.85
CA THR A 80 1.85 6.33 -10.30
C THR A 80 2.18 5.03 -11.04
N VAL A 81 3.23 4.31 -10.64
CA VAL A 81 3.54 2.97 -11.17
C VAL A 81 2.40 2.00 -10.93
N ILE A 82 1.84 1.99 -9.70
CA ILE A 82 0.71 1.13 -9.35
C ILE A 82 -0.50 1.45 -10.21
N ALA A 83 -0.91 2.72 -10.27
CA ALA A 83 -2.07 3.14 -11.04
C ALA A 83 -1.91 2.87 -12.54
N TYR A 84 -0.72 3.11 -13.09
CA TYR A 84 -0.39 2.82 -14.49
C TYR A 84 -0.63 1.34 -14.81
N HIS A 85 -0.02 0.45 -14.03
CA HIS A 85 -0.13 -0.99 -14.28
C HIS A 85 -1.54 -1.52 -14.00
N TYR A 86 -2.18 -1.08 -12.92
CA TYR A 86 -3.56 -1.44 -12.59
C TYR A 86 -4.54 -1.11 -13.72
N ARG A 87 -4.47 0.11 -14.27
CA ARG A 87 -5.35 0.50 -15.38
C ARG A 87 -5.09 -0.33 -16.64
N ARG A 88 -3.83 -0.68 -16.90
CA ARG A 88 -3.49 -1.60 -18.00
C ARG A 88 -4.06 -3.01 -17.79
N GLN A 89 -4.02 -3.54 -16.56
CA GLN A 89 -4.66 -4.83 -16.23
C GLN A 89 -6.16 -4.81 -16.52
N LYS A 90 -6.82 -3.67 -16.24
CA LYS A 90 -8.25 -3.48 -16.51
C LYS A 90 -8.57 -3.19 -17.99
N GLY A 91 -7.58 -2.99 -18.82
CA GLY A 91 -7.78 -2.56 -20.22
C GLY A 91 -8.22 -1.09 -20.34
N TRP A 92 -8.03 -0.29 -19.30
CA TRP A 92 -8.38 1.13 -19.26
C TRP A 92 -7.25 2.01 -19.75
N ASN A 93 -7.60 3.22 -20.22
CA ASN A 93 -6.60 4.22 -20.55
C ASN A 93 -5.81 4.62 -19.30
N VAL A 94 -4.49 4.74 -19.44
CA VAL A 94 -3.63 5.28 -18.39
C VAL A 94 -3.96 6.76 -18.17
N ILE A 95 -3.93 7.19 -16.91
CA ILE A 95 -4.16 8.57 -16.50
C ILE A 95 -2.88 9.11 -15.89
N GLU A 96 -2.44 10.27 -16.41
CA GLU A 96 -1.28 10.98 -15.87
C GLU A 96 -1.61 11.62 -14.52
N PRO A 97 -0.59 11.82 -13.66
CA PRO A 97 -0.78 12.52 -12.40
C PRO A 97 -1.40 13.92 -12.60
N HIS A 98 -2.36 14.26 -11.77
CA HIS A 98 -2.95 15.61 -11.75
C HIS A 98 -1.99 16.61 -11.09
N PRO A 99 -1.70 17.78 -11.68
CA PRO A 99 -0.67 18.69 -11.17
C PRO A 99 -0.99 19.25 -9.78
N GLU A 100 -2.27 19.47 -9.46
CA GLU A 100 -2.68 20.21 -8.26
C GLU A 100 -3.14 19.35 -7.08
N LEU A 101 -3.61 18.11 -7.32
CA LEU A 101 -4.09 17.25 -6.24
C LEU A 101 -2.96 16.89 -5.27
N ASP A 102 -3.29 16.70 -3.99
CA ASP A 102 -2.37 16.13 -3.01
C ASP A 102 -2.01 14.67 -3.36
N HIS A 103 -1.11 14.08 -2.60
CA HIS A 103 -0.56 12.76 -2.92
C HIS A 103 -1.63 11.65 -2.93
N ILE A 104 -2.53 11.63 -1.94
CA ILE A 104 -3.57 10.62 -1.81
C ILE A 104 -4.69 10.83 -2.82
N SER A 105 -5.16 12.07 -2.94
CA SER A 105 -6.18 12.43 -3.92
C SER A 105 -5.73 12.15 -5.35
N ASN A 106 -4.45 12.42 -5.66
CA ASN A 106 -3.85 12.10 -6.95
C ASN A 106 -3.78 10.60 -7.22
N TYR A 107 -3.43 9.79 -6.22
CA TYR A 107 -3.42 8.34 -6.37
C TYR A 107 -4.81 7.80 -6.71
N LEU A 108 -5.82 8.21 -5.95
CA LEU A 108 -7.22 7.83 -6.21
C LEU A 108 -7.71 8.32 -7.58
N TYR A 109 -7.36 9.56 -7.96
CA TYR A 109 -7.65 10.10 -9.29
C TYR A 109 -7.06 9.25 -10.41
N MET A 110 -5.79 8.87 -10.30
CA MET A 110 -5.16 8.01 -11.31
C MET A 110 -5.78 6.60 -11.38
N LEU A 111 -6.26 6.06 -10.26
CA LEU A 111 -6.94 4.77 -10.24
C LEU A 111 -8.32 4.83 -10.89
N ASN A 112 -9.15 5.80 -10.50
CA ASN A 112 -10.58 5.83 -10.80
C ASN A 112 -10.93 6.66 -12.03
N GLY A 113 -10.11 7.66 -12.38
CA GLY A 113 -10.34 8.55 -13.51
C GLY A 113 -11.10 9.82 -13.18
N GLU A 114 -11.44 10.03 -11.92
CA GLU A 114 -12.17 11.20 -11.43
C GLU A 114 -11.60 11.70 -10.11
N VAL A 115 -11.82 12.97 -9.80
CA VAL A 115 -11.38 13.58 -8.55
C VAL A 115 -12.15 12.93 -7.39
N PRO A 116 -11.45 12.35 -6.41
CA PRO A 116 -12.11 11.61 -5.34
C PRO A 116 -12.86 12.52 -4.36
N GLY A 117 -13.94 12.00 -3.78
CA GLY A 117 -14.62 12.66 -2.67
C GLY A 117 -13.79 12.67 -1.38
N GLU A 118 -14.01 13.67 -0.54
CA GLU A 118 -13.24 13.90 0.69
C GLU A 118 -13.24 12.70 1.65
N ALA A 119 -14.37 12.01 1.76
CA ALA A 119 -14.51 10.84 2.63
C ALA A 119 -13.54 9.71 2.24
N LEU A 120 -13.43 9.40 0.95
CA LEU A 120 -12.52 8.37 0.45
C LEU A 120 -11.05 8.77 0.65
N VAL A 121 -10.73 10.05 0.43
CA VAL A 121 -9.37 10.59 0.69
C VAL A 121 -9.01 10.46 2.17
N LYS A 122 -9.93 10.79 3.09
CA LYS A 122 -9.71 10.65 4.54
C LYS A 122 -9.49 9.19 4.95
N ALA A 123 -10.29 8.27 4.42
CA ALA A 123 -10.16 6.85 4.73
C ALA A 123 -8.81 6.28 4.27
N LEU A 124 -8.43 6.54 3.02
CA LEU A 124 -7.15 6.06 2.50
C LEU A 124 -5.96 6.73 3.21
N SER A 125 -6.08 8.01 3.56
CA SER A 125 -5.06 8.72 4.35
C SER A 125 -4.88 8.09 5.73
N ALA A 126 -5.97 7.76 6.41
CA ALA A 126 -5.93 7.07 7.71
C ALA A 126 -5.25 5.69 7.58
N TYR A 127 -5.63 4.92 6.57
CA TYR A 127 -5.01 3.62 6.29
C TYR A 127 -3.49 3.76 6.08
N PHE A 128 -3.04 4.69 5.24
CA PHE A 128 -1.62 4.91 5.00
C PHE A 128 -0.87 5.35 6.26
N ILE A 129 -1.45 6.26 7.05
CA ILE A 129 -0.86 6.71 8.32
C ILE A 129 -0.66 5.54 9.28
N LEU A 130 -1.67 4.68 9.43
CA LEU A 130 -1.65 3.57 10.36
C LEU A 130 -0.75 2.41 9.91
N THR A 131 -0.50 2.28 8.61
CA THR A 131 0.31 1.18 8.05
C THR A 131 1.72 1.59 7.63
N MET A 132 2.04 2.88 7.66
CA MET A 132 3.30 3.43 7.16
C MET A 132 4.52 2.98 7.97
N GLU A 133 4.36 2.71 9.27
CA GLU A 133 5.42 2.29 10.18
C GLU A 133 4.91 1.17 11.09
N HIS A 134 5.73 0.15 11.28
CA HIS A 134 5.43 -0.98 12.18
C HIS A 134 6.71 -1.64 12.72
N GLY A 135 7.68 -0.84 13.13
CA GLY A 135 8.95 -1.30 13.69
C GLY A 135 9.79 -2.12 12.71
N MET A 136 10.55 -3.08 13.24
CA MET A 136 11.42 -3.96 12.45
C MET A 136 10.64 -5.14 11.87
N ASN A 137 9.77 -4.86 10.91
CA ASN A 137 9.08 -5.90 10.16
C ASN A 137 10.00 -6.54 9.09
N ALA A 138 9.52 -7.59 8.41
CA ALA A 138 10.33 -8.37 7.47
C ALA A 138 10.85 -7.54 6.28
N SER A 139 10.06 -6.60 5.75
CA SER A 139 10.50 -5.74 4.64
C SER A 139 11.52 -4.71 5.10
N THR A 140 11.33 -4.08 6.26
CA THR A 140 12.31 -3.18 6.86
C THR A 140 13.63 -3.92 7.15
N PHE A 141 13.55 -5.14 7.69
CA PHE A 141 14.73 -5.96 7.94
C PHE A 141 15.48 -6.29 6.64
N SER A 142 14.76 -6.71 5.59
CA SER A 142 15.36 -7.02 4.29
C SER A 142 16.07 -5.82 3.67
N ALA A 143 15.45 -4.63 3.71
CA ALA A 143 16.07 -3.39 3.25
C ALA A 143 17.36 -3.07 4.02
N ARG A 144 17.31 -3.19 5.35
CA ARG A 144 18.48 -2.92 6.21
C ARG A 144 19.62 -3.89 5.97
N VAL A 145 19.33 -5.17 5.71
CA VAL A 145 20.36 -6.16 5.35
C VAL A 145 21.08 -5.73 4.07
N VAL A 146 20.34 -5.35 3.02
CA VAL A 146 20.95 -4.86 1.78
C VAL A 146 21.76 -3.58 2.02
N LEU A 147 21.20 -2.60 2.72
CA LEU A 147 21.91 -1.33 3.03
C LEU A 147 23.15 -1.55 3.89
N SER A 148 23.19 -2.57 4.75
CA SER A 148 24.37 -2.85 5.59
C SER A 148 25.63 -3.21 4.78
N THR A 149 25.45 -3.60 3.52
CA THR A 149 26.54 -3.88 2.57
C THR A 149 26.97 -2.65 1.77
N GLN A 150 26.43 -1.49 2.06
CA GLN A 150 26.61 -0.22 1.31
C GLN A 150 26.07 -0.31 -0.13
N SER A 151 25.12 -1.21 -0.39
CA SER A 151 24.41 -1.27 -1.66
C SER A 151 23.48 -0.07 -1.84
N ASP A 152 23.06 0.16 -3.09
CA ASP A 152 22.20 1.29 -3.44
C ASP A 152 20.78 1.18 -2.85
N MET A 153 20.08 2.32 -2.80
CA MET A 153 18.73 2.43 -2.24
C MET A 153 17.71 1.59 -3.04
N VAL A 154 17.84 1.53 -4.35
CA VAL A 154 16.90 0.79 -5.21
C VAL A 154 16.96 -0.70 -4.92
N SER A 155 18.17 -1.25 -4.75
CA SER A 155 18.39 -2.64 -4.36
C SER A 155 17.73 -2.96 -3.00
N ALA A 156 17.87 -2.05 -2.02
CA ALA A 156 17.24 -2.20 -0.71
C ALA A 156 15.71 -2.15 -0.78
N ILE A 157 15.14 -1.23 -1.56
CA ILE A 157 13.69 -1.13 -1.77
C ILE A 157 13.17 -2.36 -2.50
N CYS A 158 13.87 -2.86 -3.51
CA CYS A 158 13.49 -4.10 -4.21
C CYS A 158 13.44 -5.31 -3.28
N ALA A 159 14.40 -5.43 -2.36
CA ALA A 159 14.39 -6.46 -1.33
C ALA A 159 13.20 -6.31 -0.37
N ALA A 160 12.90 -5.08 0.05
CA ALA A 160 11.73 -4.78 0.88
C ALA A 160 10.41 -5.14 0.19
N ILE A 161 10.25 -4.78 -1.09
CA ILE A 161 9.06 -5.10 -1.90
C ILE A 161 8.93 -6.62 -2.05
N GLY A 162 10.05 -7.32 -2.26
CA GLY A 162 10.08 -8.78 -2.33
C GLY A 162 9.58 -9.45 -1.05
N ALA A 163 10.02 -8.97 0.11
CA ALA A 163 9.56 -9.46 1.41
C ALA A 163 8.08 -9.07 1.65
N MET A 164 7.68 -7.85 1.30
CA MET A 164 6.31 -7.36 1.49
C MET A 164 5.29 -8.12 0.64
N LYS A 165 5.68 -8.61 -0.54
CA LYS A 165 4.79 -9.41 -1.41
C LYS A 165 4.35 -10.73 -0.74
N GLY A 166 5.09 -11.25 0.22
CA GLY A 166 4.79 -12.54 0.85
C GLY A 166 3.42 -12.56 1.56
N PRO A 167 2.67 -13.68 1.48
CA PRO A 167 1.34 -13.82 2.07
C PRO A 167 1.34 -13.70 3.60
N LEU A 168 2.47 -13.91 4.24
CA LEU A 168 2.63 -13.76 5.70
C LEU A 168 3.09 -12.33 6.09
N HIS A 169 3.08 -11.38 5.16
CA HIS A 169 3.44 -9.98 5.41
C HIS A 169 2.43 -9.05 4.71
N GLY A 170 2.85 -8.21 3.78
CA GLY A 170 1.98 -7.27 3.08
C GLY A 170 0.97 -7.90 2.11
N GLY A 171 1.12 -9.18 1.78
CA GLY A 171 0.12 -9.95 1.04
C GLY A 171 -1.11 -10.37 1.86
N ALA A 172 -1.04 -10.32 3.20
CA ALA A 172 -2.13 -10.76 4.06
C ALA A 172 -3.48 -10.02 3.81
N PRO A 173 -3.54 -8.70 3.59
CA PRO A 173 -4.80 -8.03 3.27
C PRO A 173 -5.48 -8.54 1.99
N SER A 174 -4.72 -8.94 0.98
CA SER A 174 -5.27 -9.53 -0.24
C SER A 174 -5.92 -10.87 0.03
N GLU A 175 -5.33 -11.68 0.90
CA GLU A 175 -5.90 -12.97 1.32
C GLU A 175 -7.19 -12.79 2.13
N VAL A 176 -7.31 -11.71 2.93
CA VAL A 176 -8.59 -11.36 3.59
C VAL A 176 -9.68 -11.05 2.57
N VAL A 177 -9.36 -10.28 1.52
CA VAL A 177 -10.31 -9.99 0.44
C VAL A 177 -10.72 -11.27 -0.28
N ASN A 178 -9.78 -12.18 -0.59
CA ASN A 178 -10.07 -13.47 -1.20
C ASN A 178 -11.00 -14.31 -0.32
N MET A 179 -10.71 -14.40 0.98
CA MET A 179 -11.54 -15.10 1.96
C MET A 179 -12.97 -14.55 2.02
N LEU A 180 -13.13 -13.22 2.07
CA LEU A 180 -14.45 -12.59 2.07
C LEU A 180 -15.21 -12.84 0.75
N ASN A 181 -14.51 -12.87 -0.39
CA ASN A 181 -15.08 -13.22 -1.70
C ASN A 181 -15.59 -14.67 -1.72
N GLU A 182 -14.84 -15.61 -1.14
CA GLU A 182 -15.25 -17.02 -1.05
C GLU A 182 -16.44 -17.21 -0.12
N ILE A 183 -16.48 -16.52 1.01
CA ILE A 183 -17.60 -16.50 1.95
C ILE A 183 -18.84 -15.95 1.24
N GLY A 184 -18.74 -14.79 0.62
CA GLY A 184 -19.72 -14.15 -0.25
C GLY A 184 -20.96 -13.59 0.46
N SER A 185 -21.43 -14.16 1.58
CA SER A 185 -22.57 -13.66 2.35
C SER A 185 -22.53 -14.05 3.83
N LYS A 186 -23.28 -13.32 4.66
CA LYS A 186 -23.38 -13.59 6.11
C LYS A 186 -23.93 -14.99 6.41
N GLU A 187 -24.87 -15.48 5.63
CA GLU A 187 -25.51 -16.79 5.81
C GLU A 187 -24.54 -17.94 5.61
N ARG A 188 -23.53 -17.75 4.77
CA ARG A 188 -22.50 -18.75 4.49
C ARG A 188 -21.31 -18.70 5.46
N ALA A 189 -21.13 -17.58 6.16
CA ALA A 189 -19.91 -17.28 6.91
C ALA A 189 -19.60 -18.35 7.97
N GLU A 190 -20.57 -18.69 8.82
CA GLU A 190 -20.35 -19.66 9.90
C GLU A 190 -19.94 -21.06 9.37
N THR A 191 -20.66 -21.55 8.38
CA THR A 191 -20.37 -22.85 7.77
C THR A 191 -19.02 -22.86 7.08
N TRP A 192 -18.69 -21.77 6.35
CA TRP A 192 -17.39 -21.63 5.68
C TRP A 192 -16.23 -21.61 6.69
N ILE A 193 -16.35 -20.79 7.74
CA ILE A 193 -15.32 -20.69 8.80
C ILE A 193 -15.08 -22.02 9.46
N ARG A 194 -16.15 -22.72 9.88
CA ARG A 194 -16.07 -24.03 10.52
C ARG A 194 -15.34 -25.05 9.64
N ASN A 195 -15.78 -25.20 8.39
CA ASN A 195 -15.15 -26.12 7.45
C ASN A 195 -13.69 -25.79 7.18
N HIS A 196 -13.36 -24.48 7.10
CA HIS A 196 -12.01 -24.02 6.84
C HIS A 196 -11.07 -24.37 8.01
N LEU A 197 -11.52 -24.17 9.25
CA LEU A 197 -10.76 -24.51 10.46
C LEU A 197 -10.64 -26.04 10.67
N GLU A 198 -11.70 -26.80 10.43
CA GLU A 198 -11.70 -28.28 10.52
C GLU A 198 -10.72 -28.90 9.53
N ASN A 199 -10.50 -28.28 8.37
CA ASN A 199 -9.47 -28.69 7.40
C ASN A 199 -8.05 -28.19 7.75
N GLY A 200 -7.85 -27.56 8.91
CA GLY A 200 -6.53 -27.10 9.38
C GLY A 200 -6.05 -25.80 8.71
N HIS A 201 -6.89 -25.11 7.99
CA HIS A 201 -6.55 -23.82 7.38
C HIS A 201 -6.62 -22.68 8.40
N ARG A 202 -5.87 -21.62 8.14
CA ARG A 202 -5.87 -20.40 8.98
C ARG A 202 -6.86 -19.39 8.45
N LEU A 203 -7.59 -18.73 9.35
CA LEU A 203 -8.37 -17.55 8.97
C LEU A 203 -7.42 -16.36 8.75
N MET A 204 -7.48 -15.79 7.57
CA MET A 204 -6.66 -14.62 7.23
C MET A 204 -7.23 -13.36 7.90
N GLY A 205 -6.34 -12.46 8.35
CA GLY A 205 -6.73 -11.27 9.11
C GLY A 205 -6.84 -11.48 10.62
N PHE A 206 -6.73 -12.71 11.10
CA PHE A 206 -6.74 -13.06 12.53
C PHE A 206 -5.37 -13.51 13.01
N GLY A 207 -5.01 -13.07 14.23
CA GLY A 207 -3.70 -13.30 14.82
C GLY A 207 -2.62 -12.36 14.28
N HIS A 208 -1.81 -11.86 15.18
CA HIS A 208 -0.69 -10.98 14.86
C HIS A 208 0.54 -11.38 15.68
N ARG A 209 1.72 -11.31 15.06
CA ARG A 209 2.96 -11.71 15.73
C ARG A 209 3.30 -10.82 16.93
N VAL A 210 2.95 -9.55 16.90
CA VAL A 210 3.26 -8.54 17.92
C VAL A 210 2.10 -8.36 18.89
N TYR A 211 0.88 -8.20 18.38
CA TYR A 211 -0.29 -7.97 19.22
C TYR A 211 -0.86 -9.28 19.78
N LYS A 212 -0.96 -9.35 21.10
CA LYS A 212 -1.60 -10.48 21.81
C LYS A 212 -3.08 -10.25 22.08
N THR A 213 -3.55 -9.04 21.80
CA THR A 213 -4.93 -8.58 21.93
C THR A 213 -5.38 -7.94 20.61
N ARG A 214 -6.41 -7.10 20.63
CA ARG A 214 -6.87 -6.38 19.43
C ARG A 214 -5.80 -5.46 18.88
N ASP A 215 -5.71 -5.40 17.56
CA ASP A 215 -4.82 -4.47 16.85
C ASP A 215 -5.39 -3.03 16.94
N PRO A 216 -4.70 -2.07 17.58
CA PRO A 216 -5.21 -0.71 17.73
C PRO A 216 -5.41 0.01 16.40
N ARG A 217 -4.73 -0.42 15.34
CA ARG A 217 -4.91 0.14 13.99
C ARG A 217 -6.28 -0.24 13.42
N ALA A 218 -6.75 -1.46 13.67
CA ALA A 218 -8.07 -1.91 13.24
C ALA A 218 -9.18 -1.09 13.91
N GLU A 219 -9.07 -0.81 15.21
CA GLU A 219 -10.03 0.02 15.92
C GLU A 219 -10.06 1.46 15.36
N ALA A 220 -8.88 2.07 15.14
CA ALA A 220 -8.79 3.40 14.56
C ALA A 220 -9.38 3.47 13.14
N LEU A 221 -9.16 2.44 12.30
CA LEU A 221 -9.76 2.36 10.96
C LEU A 221 -11.28 2.21 11.02
N LYS A 222 -11.81 1.40 11.94
CA LYS A 222 -13.27 1.26 12.15
C LYS A 222 -13.91 2.58 12.50
N GLU A 223 -13.31 3.37 13.40
CA GLU A 223 -13.81 4.70 13.74
C GLU A 223 -13.87 5.64 12.53
N VAL A 224 -12.86 5.59 11.64
CA VAL A 224 -12.86 6.40 10.42
C VAL A 224 -13.97 5.96 9.47
N ILE A 225 -14.13 4.65 9.25
CA ILE A 225 -15.14 4.07 8.36
C ILE A 225 -16.56 4.40 8.88
N GLN A 226 -16.80 4.28 10.18
CA GLN A 226 -18.10 4.60 10.78
C GLN A 226 -18.51 6.07 10.56
N LYS A 227 -17.52 6.99 10.56
CA LYS A 227 -17.75 8.42 10.30
C LYS A 227 -18.03 8.74 8.83
N MET A 228 -17.80 7.79 7.93
CA MET A 228 -18.00 8.00 6.47
C MET A 228 -19.46 7.78 6.03
N ASP A 229 -20.33 7.26 6.90
CA ASP A 229 -21.72 6.84 6.57
C ASP A 229 -21.80 5.95 5.32
N ALA A 230 -20.74 5.19 5.07
CA ALA A 230 -20.64 4.30 3.91
C ALA A 230 -21.41 3.00 4.23
N LYS A 231 -22.58 2.84 3.63
CA LYS A 231 -23.29 1.55 3.61
C LYS A 231 -22.65 0.66 2.55
N ASP A 232 -21.57 -0.03 2.92
CA ASP A 232 -20.89 -0.97 2.04
C ASP A 232 -21.18 -2.40 2.53
N PRO A 233 -21.85 -3.25 1.70
CA PRO A 233 -22.13 -4.65 2.04
C PRO A 233 -20.89 -5.46 2.42
N TRP A 234 -19.73 -5.10 1.86
CA TRP A 234 -18.45 -5.72 2.16
C TRP A 234 -17.96 -5.43 3.58
N LEU A 235 -18.11 -4.19 4.04
CA LEU A 235 -17.77 -3.80 5.41
C LEU A 235 -18.69 -4.49 6.42
N ASP A 236 -19.97 -4.63 6.08
CA ASP A 236 -20.94 -5.37 6.88
C ASP A 236 -20.59 -6.87 6.97
N LEU A 237 -20.17 -7.48 5.86
CA LEU A 237 -19.72 -8.88 5.85
C LEU A 237 -18.43 -9.04 6.67
N ALA A 238 -17.45 -8.16 6.47
CA ALA A 238 -16.18 -8.20 7.19
C ALA A 238 -16.38 -8.10 8.71
N SER A 239 -17.23 -7.18 9.16
CA SER A 239 -17.57 -7.02 10.58
C SER A 239 -18.27 -8.26 11.14
N TYR A 240 -19.19 -8.85 10.38
CA TYR A 240 -19.88 -10.08 10.78
C TYR A 240 -18.93 -11.27 10.90
N VAL A 241 -18.01 -11.44 9.95
CA VAL A 241 -16.97 -12.48 9.96
C VAL A 241 -16.04 -12.30 11.16
N GLU A 242 -15.65 -11.06 11.48
CA GLU A 242 -14.84 -10.76 12.65
C GLU A 242 -15.55 -11.17 13.95
N ASP A 243 -16.82 -10.81 14.12
CA ASP A 243 -17.60 -11.17 15.30
C ASP A 243 -17.78 -12.68 15.47
N LEU A 244 -17.87 -13.43 14.38
CA LEU A 244 -17.94 -14.89 14.42
C LEU A 244 -16.59 -15.53 14.78
N ALA A 245 -15.50 -14.99 14.25
CA ALA A 245 -14.17 -15.57 14.46
C ALA A 245 -13.58 -15.30 15.86
N ILE A 246 -14.11 -14.33 16.60
CA ILE A 246 -13.70 -14.00 17.98
C ILE A 246 -14.47 -14.83 19.03
N LYS A 247 -15.60 -15.42 18.65
CA LYS A 247 -16.42 -16.29 19.51
C LYS A 247 -15.85 -17.71 19.56
#